data_817115c5a614e3e12b6ddd9be5c4c26a
#
_entry.id   817115c5a614e3e12b6ddd9be5c4c26a
#
_cell.length_a   1.000
_cell.length_b   1.000
_cell.length_c   1.000
_cell.angle_alpha   90.00
_cell.angle_beta   90.00
_cell.angle_gamma   90.00
#
_symmetry.space_group_name_H-M   'P 1'
#
loop_
_entity.id
_entity.type
_entity.pdbx_description
1 polymer ?
#
loop_
_entity_poly.entity_id
_entity_poly.type
_entity_poly.pdbx_seq_one_letter_code
_entity_poly.pdbx_strand_id
1 'polypeptide(L)'
;MVAQGNGNWVASGLLFAGLVLGLPLRAETVYETVQDFVRRAFGEAPPAPAVVWLSGVRKVAIKELLGHDYPALRVRYWCRAQRTAWILEEIGKDLPITVGAIVEQGQIQSVKVLVYRENRGDEVVAPAFVDQFAGLRSGQQQGLSDPVDGISGATLSVRALTRLAVMALYLHVDTGCDDES
;
A
#
# COMPACT_ATOMS: atom_id res chain seq x y z
N MET A 1 24.33 -58.24 -59.71
CA MET A 1 23.55 -57.16 -60.37
C MET A 1 22.75 -56.43 -59.29
N VAL A 2 23.21 -55.25 -58.87
CA VAL A 2 22.78 -54.52 -57.68
C VAL A 2 21.83 -53.43 -58.13
N ALA A 3 20.64 -53.37 -57.53
CA ALA A 3 19.72 -52.26 -57.67
C ALA A 3 19.69 -51.45 -56.40
N GLN A 4 20.14 -50.19 -56.46
CA GLN A 4 20.05 -49.22 -55.42
C GLN A 4 18.65 -48.58 -55.41
N GLY A 5 17.97 -48.63 -54.27
CA GLY A 5 16.74 -47.88 -54.01
C GLY A 5 17.02 -46.62 -53.18
N ASN A 6 16.86 -45.41 -53.79
CA ASN A 6 16.93 -44.14 -53.12
C ASN A 6 15.63 -43.87 -52.36
N GLY A 7 15.69 -43.86 -51.04
CA GLY A 7 14.59 -43.40 -50.19
C GLY A 7 14.77 -41.95 -49.83
N ASN A 8 13.97 -41.03 -50.41
CA ASN A 8 13.86 -39.64 -50.02
C ASN A 8 13.05 -39.54 -48.72
N TRP A 9 13.71 -39.17 -47.65
CA TRP A 9 13.03 -38.75 -46.40
C TRP A 9 12.73 -37.28 -46.47
N VAL A 10 11.45 -36.92 -46.66
CA VAL A 10 10.97 -35.55 -46.56
C VAL A 10 10.69 -35.31 -45.09
N ALA A 11 11.57 -34.55 -44.45
CA ALA A 11 11.35 -34.09 -43.07
C ALA A 11 10.34 -32.94 -43.09
N SER A 12 9.09 -33.22 -42.69
CA SER A 12 8.08 -32.19 -42.43
C SER A 12 8.40 -31.52 -41.08
N GLY A 13 9.03 -30.36 -41.16
CA GLY A 13 9.21 -29.47 -40.01
C GLY A 13 7.90 -28.81 -39.65
N LEU A 14 7.28 -29.22 -38.54
CA LEU A 14 6.18 -28.52 -37.90
C LEU A 14 6.74 -27.28 -37.16
N LEU A 15 6.56 -26.11 -37.75
CA LEU A 15 6.78 -24.82 -37.09
C LEU A 15 5.68 -24.62 -36.03
N PHE A 16 6.03 -24.86 -34.77
CA PHE A 16 5.21 -24.41 -33.64
C PHE A 16 5.39 -22.91 -33.48
N ALA A 17 4.47 -22.15 -34.06
CA ALA A 17 4.34 -20.73 -33.74
C ALA A 17 3.78 -20.60 -32.30
N GLY A 18 4.66 -20.45 -31.31
CA GLY A 18 4.30 -20.14 -29.94
C GLY A 18 3.62 -18.76 -29.87
N LEU A 19 2.30 -18.76 -29.70
CA LEU A 19 1.54 -17.55 -29.38
C LEU A 19 1.91 -17.13 -27.95
N VAL A 20 2.86 -16.21 -27.82
CA VAL A 20 3.15 -15.55 -26.55
C VAL A 20 1.99 -14.60 -26.29
N LEU A 21 1.02 -15.06 -25.48
CA LEU A 21 0.01 -14.21 -24.88
C LEU A 21 0.73 -13.25 -23.93
N GLY A 22 1.09 -12.08 -24.41
CA GLY A 22 1.57 -10.97 -23.59
C GLY A 22 0.48 -10.57 -22.61
N LEU A 23 0.60 -11.00 -21.35
CA LEU A 23 -0.20 -10.44 -20.27
C LEU A 23 0.07 -8.93 -20.23
N PRO A 24 -0.96 -8.08 -20.15
CA PRO A 24 -0.74 -6.65 -20.03
C PRO A 24 0.06 -6.39 -18.75
N LEU A 25 1.29 -5.92 -18.91
CA LEU A 25 2.11 -5.44 -17.81
C LEU A 25 1.39 -4.21 -17.26
N ARG A 26 0.66 -4.37 -16.15
CA ARG A 26 0.04 -3.24 -15.47
C ARG A 26 1.17 -2.40 -14.90
N ALA A 27 1.26 -1.16 -15.36
CA ALA A 27 2.25 -0.22 -14.87
C ALA A 27 1.88 0.16 -13.43
N GLU A 28 2.74 -0.20 -12.47
CA GLU A 28 2.71 0.41 -11.15
C GLU A 28 3.65 1.60 -11.14
N THR A 29 3.24 2.69 -10.51
CA THR A 29 4.08 3.87 -10.31
C THR A 29 4.57 3.88 -8.87
N VAL A 30 5.89 3.77 -8.70
CA VAL A 30 6.55 3.90 -7.40
C VAL A 30 6.97 5.36 -7.23
N TYR A 31 6.36 6.04 -6.26
CA TYR A 31 6.66 7.44 -5.94
C TYR A 31 7.74 7.57 -4.86
N GLU A 32 7.75 6.65 -3.90
CA GLU A 32 8.76 6.60 -2.84
C GLU A 32 8.98 5.15 -2.43
N THR A 33 10.23 4.74 -2.21
CA THR A 33 10.51 3.40 -1.68
C THR A 33 10.19 3.31 -0.19
N VAL A 34 9.91 2.10 0.31
CA VAL A 34 9.69 1.88 1.75
C VAL A 34 10.91 2.32 2.56
N GLN A 35 12.13 2.08 2.04
CA GLN A 35 13.37 2.47 2.70
C GLN A 35 13.50 3.99 2.83
N ASP A 36 13.21 4.74 1.76
CA ASP A 36 13.29 6.19 1.76
C ASP A 36 12.22 6.80 2.67
N PHE A 37 10.99 6.24 2.63
CA PHE A 37 9.92 6.62 3.54
C PHE A 37 10.32 6.44 5.01
N VAL A 38 10.88 5.29 5.37
CA VAL A 38 11.32 4.99 6.75
C VAL A 38 12.50 5.87 7.15
N ARG A 39 13.44 6.11 6.23
CA ARG A 39 14.55 7.05 6.46
C ARG A 39 14.05 8.48 6.69
N ARG A 40 13.05 8.91 5.96
CA ARG A 40 12.39 10.20 6.17
C ARG A 40 11.71 10.28 7.54
N ALA A 41 11.12 9.18 8.02
CA ALA A 41 10.47 9.13 9.32
C ALA A 41 11.44 9.16 10.50
N PHE A 42 12.61 8.50 10.40
CA PHE A 42 13.50 8.23 11.54
C PHE A 42 14.96 8.66 11.33
N GLY A 43 15.32 9.22 10.18
CA GLY A 43 16.69 9.59 9.84
C GLY A 43 17.51 8.40 9.33
N GLU A 44 18.84 8.54 9.31
CA GLU A 44 19.77 7.57 8.71
C GLU A 44 19.84 6.22 9.45
N ALA A 45 19.46 6.19 10.72
CA ALA A 45 19.45 4.98 11.54
C ALA A 45 18.03 4.65 12.02
N PRO A 46 17.15 4.15 11.15
CA PRO A 46 15.80 3.78 11.55
C PRO A 46 15.81 2.61 12.54
N PRO A 47 14.78 2.48 13.40
CA PRO A 47 14.62 1.31 14.26
C PRO A 47 14.40 0.05 13.44
N ALA A 48 14.54 -1.11 14.06
CA ALA A 48 14.17 -2.38 13.43
C ALA A 48 12.68 -2.43 13.14
N PRO A 49 12.26 -3.04 12.02
CA PRO A 49 10.84 -3.20 11.73
C PRO A 49 10.18 -4.16 12.73
N ALA A 50 9.00 -3.80 13.19
CA ALA A 50 8.11 -4.62 13.98
C ALA A 50 6.90 -5.07 13.16
N VAL A 51 6.14 -6.01 13.70
CA VAL A 51 4.93 -6.56 13.08
C VAL A 51 3.80 -6.58 14.09
N VAL A 52 2.66 -6.04 13.70
CA VAL A 52 1.41 -6.17 14.44
C VAL A 52 0.50 -7.19 13.76
N TRP A 53 -0.04 -8.12 14.55
CA TRP A 53 -1.01 -9.11 14.05
C TRP A 53 -2.42 -8.55 14.13
N LEU A 54 -3.14 -8.66 13.02
CA LEU A 54 -4.54 -8.23 12.91
C LEU A 54 -5.46 -9.40 13.28
N SER A 55 -5.60 -9.68 14.58
CA SER A 55 -6.40 -10.79 15.12
C SER A 55 -7.30 -10.32 16.27
N GLY A 56 -8.26 -11.13 16.65
CA GLY A 56 -9.16 -10.84 17.77
C GLY A 56 -9.89 -9.50 17.61
N VAL A 57 -9.90 -8.71 18.69
CA VAL A 57 -10.60 -7.41 18.75
C VAL A 57 -10.05 -6.41 17.74
N ARG A 58 -8.73 -6.43 17.49
CA ARG A 58 -8.08 -5.56 16.51
C ARG A 58 -8.61 -5.79 15.09
N LYS A 59 -8.80 -7.05 14.69
CA LYS A 59 -9.39 -7.38 13.39
C LYS A 59 -10.79 -6.83 13.25
N VAL A 60 -11.61 -6.94 14.30
CA VAL A 60 -12.98 -6.42 14.31
C VAL A 60 -12.97 -4.89 14.17
N ALA A 61 -12.17 -4.20 14.98
CA ALA A 61 -12.06 -2.74 14.93
C ALA A 61 -11.61 -2.24 13.55
N ILE A 62 -10.59 -2.87 12.95
CA ILE A 62 -10.12 -2.49 11.61
C ILE A 62 -11.19 -2.75 10.56
N LYS A 63 -11.93 -3.85 10.65
CA LYS A 63 -13.06 -4.12 9.76
C LYS A 63 -14.14 -3.04 9.84
N GLU A 64 -14.45 -2.55 11.04
CA GLU A 64 -15.39 -1.44 11.23
C GLU A 64 -14.87 -0.14 10.61
N LEU A 65 -13.58 0.20 10.83
CA LEU A 65 -12.94 1.37 10.25
C LEU A 65 -12.95 1.37 8.71
N LEU A 66 -12.61 0.22 8.11
CA LEU A 66 -12.50 0.08 6.66
C LEU A 66 -13.85 -0.22 5.98
N GLY A 67 -14.80 -0.79 6.72
CA GLY A 67 -16.07 -1.30 6.19
C GLY A 67 -15.96 -2.67 5.49
N HIS A 68 -14.79 -3.31 5.57
CA HIS A 68 -14.50 -4.65 5.04
C HIS A 68 -13.32 -5.30 5.77
N ASP A 69 -13.10 -6.60 5.56
CA ASP A 69 -11.92 -7.28 6.11
C ASP A 69 -10.63 -6.78 5.44
N TYR A 70 -9.63 -6.43 6.24
CA TYR A 70 -8.30 -6.10 5.73
C TYR A 70 -7.62 -7.35 5.15
N PRO A 71 -7.03 -7.30 3.94
CA PRO A 71 -6.58 -8.50 3.24
C PRO A 71 -5.35 -9.17 3.86
N ALA A 72 -4.57 -8.44 4.66
CA ALA A 72 -3.37 -8.98 5.31
C ALA A 72 -3.66 -9.40 6.76
N LEU A 73 -3.00 -10.46 7.21
CA LEU A 73 -3.08 -10.93 8.61
C LEU A 73 -2.15 -10.16 9.55
N ARG A 74 -1.23 -9.38 9.02
CA ARG A 74 -0.23 -8.62 9.77
C ARG A 74 0.18 -7.38 9.02
N VAL A 75 0.58 -6.35 9.76
CA VAL A 75 1.10 -5.08 9.23
C VAL A 75 2.49 -4.84 9.75
N ARG A 76 3.37 -4.34 8.88
CA ARG A 76 4.73 -3.92 9.23
C ARG A 76 4.73 -2.46 9.65
N TYR A 77 5.47 -2.17 10.72
CA TYR A 77 5.67 -0.81 11.18
C TYR A 77 7.05 -0.63 11.82
N TRP A 78 7.41 0.61 12.07
CA TRP A 78 8.60 1.04 12.81
C TRP A 78 8.16 1.96 13.93
N CYS A 79 8.85 1.88 15.07
CA CYS A 79 8.49 2.61 16.26
C CYS A 79 9.73 3.11 16.99
N ARG A 80 9.72 4.39 17.39
CA ARG A 80 10.71 5.02 18.26
C ARG A 80 10.12 6.29 18.89
N ALA A 81 10.26 6.45 20.20
CA ALA A 81 9.93 7.71 20.90
C ALA A 81 8.53 8.24 20.55
N GLN A 82 7.49 7.42 20.70
CA GLN A 82 6.09 7.75 20.38
C GLN A 82 5.83 8.12 18.91
N ARG A 83 6.77 7.82 18.02
CA ARG A 83 6.60 7.95 16.58
C ARG A 83 6.50 6.58 15.94
N THR A 84 5.48 6.38 15.13
CA THR A 84 5.29 5.17 14.32
C THR A 84 5.26 5.51 12.84
N ALA A 85 5.81 4.61 12.01
CA ALA A 85 5.67 4.65 10.57
C ALA A 85 5.03 3.34 10.09
N TRP A 86 3.96 3.44 9.35
CA TRP A 86 3.11 2.34 8.88
C TRP A 86 3.18 2.21 7.38
N ILE A 87 3.22 0.97 6.88
CA ILE A 87 3.03 0.66 5.46
C ILE A 87 1.71 -0.10 5.35
N LEU A 88 0.73 0.55 4.74
CA LEU A 88 -0.65 0.07 4.65
C LEU A 88 -1.09 0.02 3.19
N GLU A 89 -2.09 -0.82 2.90
CA GLU A 89 -2.66 -0.94 1.57
C GLU A 89 -4.19 -0.92 1.63
N GLU A 90 -4.81 -0.25 0.69
CA GLU A 90 -6.26 -0.23 0.52
C GLU A 90 -6.60 -0.23 -0.96
N ILE A 91 -7.70 -0.88 -1.32
CA ILE A 91 -8.20 -0.84 -2.69
C ILE A 91 -8.76 0.56 -2.98
N GLY A 92 -8.21 1.18 -4.01
CA GLY A 92 -8.76 2.41 -4.57
C GLY A 92 -10.07 2.11 -5.30
N LYS A 93 -10.04 2.01 -6.61
CA LYS A 93 -11.17 1.55 -7.42
C LYS A 93 -11.07 0.04 -7.71
N ASP A 94 -9.97 -0.39 -8.31
CA ASP A 94 -9.75 -1.75 -8.79
C ASP A 94 -8.48 -2.39 -8.21
N LEU A 95 -7.50 -1.58 -7.80
CA LEU A 95 -6.17 -2.02 -7.41
C LEU A 95 -5.74 -1.41 -6.06
N PRO A 96 -4.79 -2.07 -5.36
CA PRO A 96 -4.29 -1.56 -4.09
C PRO A 96 -3.40 -0.33 -4.28
N ILE A 97 -3.62 0.66 -3.43
CA ILE A 97 -2.76 1.82 -3.23
C ILE A 97 -1.92 1.55 -1.98
N THR A 98 -0.59 1.57 -2.11
CA THR A 98 0.32 1.43 -0.97
C THR A 98 0.61 2.81 -0.39
N VAL A 99 0.33 2.97 0.89
CA VAL A 99 0.45 4.26 1.61
C VAL A 99 1.40 4.11 2.79
N GLY A 100 2.28 5.09 2.95
CA GLY A 100 3.05 5.30 4.15
C GLY A 100 2.38 6.35 5.04
N ALA A 101 2.17 6.05 6.31
CA ALA A 101 1.67 6.99 7.30
C ALA A 101 2.63 7.11 8.48
N ILE A 102 2.98 8.35 8.87
CA ILE A 102 3.77 8.65 10.05
C ILE A 102 2.83 9.27 11.08
N VAL A 103 2.78 8.65 12.26
CA VAL A 103 2.00 9.14 13.40
C VAL A 103 2.94 9.39 14.57
N GLU A 104 2.80 10.50 15.24
CA GLU A 104 3.58 10.86 16.41
C GLU A 104 2.66 11.49 17.47
N GLN A 105 2.74 11.01 18.70
CA GLN A 105 1.92 11.48 19.80
C GLN A 105 0.40 11.51 19.47
N GLY A 106 -0.08 10.50 18.76
CA GLY A 106 -1.48 10.37 18.34
C GLY A 106 -1.92 11.36 17.26
N GLN A 107 -0.97 11.99 16.55
CA GLN A 107 -1.23 12.93 15.47
C GLN A 107 -0.53 12.50 14.19
N ILE A 108 -1.20 12.60 13.06
CA ILE A 108 -0.60 12.34 11.75
C ILE A 108 0.45 13.41 11.46
N GLN A 109 1.67 13.00 11.19
CA GLN A 109 2.74 13.87 10.74
C GLN A 109 2.83 13.91 9.21
N SER A 110 2.56 12.79 8.57
CA SER A 110 2.61 12.69 7.11
C SER A 110 1.83 11.47 6.63
N VAL A 111 1.14 11.63 5.51
CA VAL A 111 0.61 10.55 4.68
C VAL A 111 1.27 10.67 3.30
N LYS A 112 1.72 9.57 2.73
CA LYS A 112 2.31 9.54 1.39
C LYS A 112 1.85 8.31 0.63
N VAL A 113 1.51 8.47 -0.64
CA VAL A 113 1.33 7.35 -1.55
C VAL A 113 2.73 6.88 -1.95
N LEU A 114 3.05 5.62 -1.64
CA LEU A 114 4.33 5.00 -1.99
C LEU A 114 4.25 4.32 -3.35
N VAL A 115 3.18 3.56 -3.58
CA VAL A 115 2.94 2.87 -4.85
C VAL A 115 1.50 3.07 -5.27
N TYR A 116 1.31 3.48 -6.51
CA TYR A 116 0.01 3.66 -7.14
C TYR A 116 -0.13 2.73 -8.35
N ARG A 117 -1.22 1.96 -8.38
CA ARG A 117 -1.43 0.92 -9.41
C ARG A 117 -2.68 1.15 -10.25
N GLU A 118 -3.48 2.15 -9.89
CA GLU A 118 -4.67 2.52 -10.66
C GLU A 118 -4.31 3.31 -11.92
N ASN A 119 -5.21 3.29 -12.90
CA ASN A 119 -5.04 4.03 -14.15
C ASN A 119 -5.46 5.50 -14.07
N ARG A 120 -6.16 5.89 -12.98
CA ARG A 120 -6.73 7.24 -12.76
C ARG A 120 -6.82 7.50 -11.26
N GLY A 121 -6.90 8.78 -10.88
CA GLY A 121 -7.08 9.19 -9.49
C GLY A 121 -5.75 9.34 -8.76
N ASP A 122 -4.64 9.46 -9.49
CA ASP A 122 -3.29 9.69 -8.97
C ASP A 122 -3.10 11.13 -8.47
N GLU A 123 -4.09 12.00 -8.65
CA GLU A 123 -4.11 13.34 -8.04
C GLU A 123 -3.98 13.29 -6.52
N VAL A 124 -4.34 12.16 -5.89
CA VAL A 124 -4.13 11.91 -4.45
C VAL A 124 -2.66 11.85 -4.02
N VAL A 125 -1.72 11.77 -4.97
CA VAL A 125 -0.27 11.81 -4.72
C VAL A 125 0.21 13.25 -4.49
N ALA A 126 -0.52 14.24 -5.03
CA ALA A 126 -0.13 15.64 -4.99
C ALA A 126 0.02 16.15 -3.54
N PRO A 127 1.07 16.95 -3.26
CA PRO A 127 1.25 17.57 -1.93
C PRO A 127 0.00 18.32 -1.45
N ALA A 128 -0.67 19.05 -2.33
CA ALA A 128 -1.90 19.78 -2.01
C ALA A 128 -3.01 18.90 -1.42
N PHE A 129 -3.01 17.60 -1.72
CA PHE A 129 -3.95 16.66 -1.14
C PHE A 129 -3.39 15.97 0.12
N VAL A 130 -2.20 15.37 0.04
CA VAL A 130 -1.66 14.57 1.15
C VAL A 130 -1.29 15.42 2.36
N ASP A 131 -0.96 16.69 2.16
CA ASP A 131 -0.61 17.61 3.25
C ASP A 131 -1.83 17.99 4.13
N GLN A 132 -3.07 17.77 3.66
CA GLN A 132 -4.29 17.96 4.47
C GLN A 132 -4.35 16.99 5.67
N PHE A 133 -3.67 15.84 5.59
CA PHE A 133 -3.64 14.88 6.70
C PHE A 133 -2.74 15.33 7.86
N ALA A 134 -1.79 16.23 7.61
CA ALA A 134 -0.86 16.68 8.64
C ALA A 134 -1.60 17.40 9.77
N GLY A 135 -1.31 17.01 11.00
CA GLY A 135 -1.96 17.57 12.19
C GLY A 135 -3.24 16.86 12.61
N LEU A 136 -3.86 16.04 11.75
CA LEU A 136 -5.11 15.36 12.09
C LEU A 136 -4.89 14.27 13.15
N ARG A 137 -5.93 14.07 13.96
CA ARG A 137 -6.01 13.09 15.06
C ARG A 137 -7.24 12.18 14.86
N SER A 138 -7.38 11.21 15.72
CA SER A 138 -8.64 10.46 15.82
C SER A 138 -9.78 11.39 16.22
N GLY A 139 -10.82 11.41 15.42
CA GLY A 139 -12.02 12.19 15.63
C GLY A 139 -13.18 11.33 16.19
N GLN A 140 -14.39 11.89 16.13
CA GLN A 140 -15.60 11.18 16.52
C GLN A 140 -15.98 10.11 15.47
N GLN A 141 -16.78 9.12 15.90
CA GLN A 141 -17.29 8.05 15.03
C GLN A 141 -16.20 7.31 14.21
N GLN A 142 -15.02 7.12 14.83
CA GLN A 142 -13.89 6.44 14.19
C GLN A 142 -13.39 7.14 12.90
N GLY A 143 -13.53 8.47 12.83
CA GLY A 143 -13.05 9.29 11.74
C GLY A 143 -11.77 10.06 12.06
N LEU A 144 -11.45 11.03 11.22
CA LEU A 144 -10.43 12.04 11.46
C LEU A 144 -11.03 13.24 12.24
N SER A 145 -10.19 14.01 12.94
CA SER A 145 -10.60 15.20 13.71
C SER A 145 -11.25 16.27 12.84
N ASP A 146 -10.81 16.36 11.59
CA ASP A 146 -11.32 17.31 10.59
C ASP A 146 -11.52 16.59 9.24
N PRO A 147 -12.43 17.08 8.41
CA PRO A 147 -12.65 16.51 7.09
C PRO A 147 -11.47 16.78 6.16
N VAL A 148 -11.22 15.83 5.24
CA VAL A 148 -10.27 15.98 4.14
C VAL A 148 -11.06 16.29 2.87
N ASP A 149 -10.64 17.34 2.15
CA ASP A 149 -11.27 17.73 0.90
C ASP A 149 -11.14 16.65 -0.16
N GLY A 150 -12.22 16.40 -0.87
CA GLY A 150 -12.25 15.43 -1.94
C GLY A 150 -11.62 15.95 -3.23
N ILE A 151 -11.25 15.02 -4.12
CA ILE A 151 -10.80 15.31 -5.48
C ILE A 151 -11.84 14.79 -6.46
N SER A 152 -12.33 15.67 -7.34
CA SER A 152 -13.29 15.26 -8.38
C SER A 152 -12.65 14.23 -9.31
N GLY A 153 -13.30 13.08 -9.49
CA GLY A 153 -12.78 11.96 -10.28
C GLY A 153 -11.89 10.97 -9.52
N ALA A 154 -11.38 11.32 -8.31
CA ALA A 154 -10.53 10.47 -7.47
C ALA A 154 -11.21 10.01 -6.15
N THR A 155 -12.52 10.04 -6.06
CA THR A 155 -13.29 9.80 -4.81
C THR A 155 -12.92 8.49 -4.11
N LEU A 156 -12.67 7.41 -4.85
CA LEU A 156 -12.32 6.11 -4.26
C LEU A 156 -10.90 6.11 -3.71
N SER A 157 -9.94 6.75 -4.39
CA SER A 157 -8.58 6.92 -3.90
C SER A 157 -8.53 7.81 -2.65
N VAL A 158 -9.29 8.93 -2.64
CA VAL A 158 -9.46 9.79 -1.45
C VAL A 158 -9.98 8.98 -0.27
N ARG A 159 -11.04 8.19 -0.47
CA ARG A 159 -11.60 7.32 0.56
C ARG A 159 -10.58 6.31 1.08
N ALA A 160 -9.82 5.69 0.19
CA ALA A 160 -8.79 4.72 0.55
C ALA A 160 -7.72 5.37 1.46
N LEU A 161 -7.16 6.52 1.08
CA LEU A 161 -6.17 7.22 1.89
C LEU A 161 -6.73 7.67 3.25
N THR A 162 -7.96 8.18 3.28
CA THR A 162 -8.62 8.59 4.52
C THR A 162 -8.78 7.41 5.48
N ARG A 163 -9.24 6.26 4.99
CA ARG A 163 -9.38 5.03 5.80
C ARG A 163 -8.04 4.54 6.34
N LEU A 164 -6.99 4.56 5.51
CA LEU A 164 -5.65 4.15 5.93
C LEU A 164 -5.06 5.13 6.96
N ALA A 165 -5.34 6.42 6.86
CA ALA A 165 -4.94 7.41 7.85
C ALA A 165 -5.60 7.13 9.22
N VAL A 166 -6.91 6.84 9.24
CA VAL A 166 -7.64 6.45 10.46
C VAL A 166 -7.10 5.13 11.02
N MET A 167 -6.84 4.14 10.16
CA MET A 167 -6.24 2.87 10.57
C MET A 167 -4.86 3.06 11.20
N ALA A 168 -4.02 3.94 10.64
CA ALA A 168 -2.69 4.24 11.20
C ALA A 168 -2.79 4.87 12.59
N LEU A 169 -3.72 5.80 12.81
CA LEU A 169 -3.99 6.40 14.12
C LEU A 169 -4.45 5.35 15.13
N TYR A 170 -5.37 4.48 14.73
CA TYR A 170 -5.85 3.39 15.58
C TYR A 170 -4.71 2.44 15.98
N LEU A 171 -3.92 1.99 15.01
CA LEU A 171 -2.81 1.07 15.25
C LEU A 171 -1.71 1.72 16.08
N HIS A 172 -1.45 3.02 15.94
CA HIS A 172 -0.49 3.76 16.75
C HIS A 172 -0.85 3.70 18.24
N VAL A 173 -2.13 3.95 18.58
CA VAL A 173 -2.62 3.87 19.96
C VAL A 173 -2.61 2.44 20.48
N ASP A 174 -3.07 1.48 19.67
CA ASP A 174 -3.24 0.08 20.02
C ASP A 174 -1.91 -0.66 20.21
N THR A 175 -0.85 -0.28 19.51
CA THR A 175 0.48 -0.91 19.64
C THR A 175 1.31 -0.35 20.81
N GLY A 176 0.99 0.86 21.30
CA GLY A 176 1.75 1.51 22.38
C GLY A 176 3.22 1.65 22.01
N CYS A 177 3.57 2.67 21.21
CA CYS A 177 4.95 2.96 20.91
C CYS A 177 5.56 3.78 22.06
N ASP A 178 5.81 3.13 23.17
CA ASP A 178 6.38 3.75 24.36
C ASP A 178 7.91 3.85 24.30
N ASP A 179 8.49 4.72 25.14
CA ASP A 179 9.91 5.08 25.17
C ASP A 179 10.86 3.95 25.66
N GLU A 180 10.47 2.69 25.63
CA GLU A 180 11.32 1.58 26.03
C GLU A 180 12.15 1.02 24.86
N SER A 181 13.26 1.68 24.56
CA SER A 181 14.52 1.05 24.10
C SER A 181 15.64 2.08 23.99
#